data_938344987b620daaaa215677eebac5af
#
_entry.id   938344987b620daaaa215677eebac5af
#
_cell.length_a   1.000
_cell.length_b   1.000
_cell.length_c   1.000
_cell.angle_alpha   90.00
_cell.angle_beta   90.00
_cell.angle_gamma   90.00
#
_symmetry.space_group_name_H-M   'P 1'
#
loop_
_entity.id
_entity.type
_entity.pdbx_description
1 polymer ?
#
loop_
_entity_poly.entity_id
_entity_poly.type
_entity_poly.pdbx_seq_one_letter_code
_entity_poly.pdbx_strand_id
1 'polypeptide(L)'
;MFTISKKIALFALCVNIFSTGVANASIPSDTLVVGGVEYGASEEYVRSIYGVPREVETKYNPFYSGGQAVEWEYGNGFDIIFIDGLVRRVEIGEPNGIRTKANISVGTDVNTLLAAYGKPDAVRGDHYIYYVNGNQTIGFVFEIEHNRVDEIEMGTIYR
;
A
#
# COMPACT_ATOMS: atom_id res chain seq x y z
N MET A 1 -19.82 -15.19 -75.36
CA MET A 1 -20.79 -15.08 -74.29
C MET A 1 -20.04 -15.44 -72.98
N PHE A 2 -19.46 -14.46 -72.30
CA PHE A 2 -18.60 -14.69 -71.14
C PHE A 2 -19.35 -14.24 -69.89
N THR A 3 -19.62 -15.21 -69.02
CA THR A 3 -20.30 -14.99 -67.75
C THR A 3 -19.29 -14.68 -66.64
N ILE A 4 -19.26 -13.44 -66.16
CA ILE A 4 -18.38 -13.01 -65.06
C ILE A 4 -19.06 -13.34 -63.72
N SER A 5 -18.51 -14.30 -63.00
CA SER A 5 -18.94 -14.66 -61.64
C SER A 5 -18.33 -13.68 -60.65
N LYS A 6 -19.16 -12.85 -60.02
CA LYS A 6 -18.74 -11.95 -58.90
C LYS A 6 -18.64 -12.75 -57.63
N LYS A 7 -17.40 -12.99 -57.16
CA LYS A 7 -17.14 -13.49 -55.79
C LYS A 7 -17.23 -12.33 -54.84
N ILE A 8 -18.27 -12.31 -54.01
CA ILE A 8 -18.38 -11.38 -52.88
C ILE A 8 -17.54 -11.95 -51.73
N ALA A 9 -16.43 -11.32 -51.44
CA ALA A 9 -15.65 -11.64 -50.25
C ALA A 9 -16.27 -10.96 -49.02
N LEU A 10 -16.88 -11.79 -48.15
CA LEU A 10 -17.41 -11.35 -46.88
C LEU A 10 -16.23 -11.15 -45.90
N PHE A 11 -15.86 -9.90 -45.65
CA PHE A 11 -14.84 -9.55 -44.63
C PHE A 11 -15.53 -9.63 -43.26
N ALA A 12 -15.25 -10.71 -42.53
CA ALA A 12 -15.68 -10.82 -41.14
C ALA A 12 -14.77 -9.92 -40.27
N LEU A 13 -15.32 -8.79 -39.84
CA LEU A 13 -14.66 -7.87 -38.90
C LEU A 13 -14.72 -8.53 -37.52
N CYS A 14 -13.62 -9.17 -37.11
CA CYS A 14 -13.43 -9.64 -35.71
C CYS A 14 -13.23 -8.43 -34.83
N VAL A 15 -14.28 -7.95 -34.18
CA VAL A 15 -14.20 -6.99 -33.08
C VAL A 15 -13.66 -7.74 -31.88
N ASN A 16 -12.35 -7.62 -31.63
CA ASN A 16 -11.77 -8.02 -30.34
C ASN A 16 -12.25 -7.04 -29.28
N ILE A 17 -13.27 -7.41 -28.53
CA ILE A 17 -13.68 -6.73 -27.30
C ILE A 17 -12.59 -7.07 -26.28
N PHE A 18 -11.57 -6.19 -26.17
CA PHE A 18 -10.71 -6.20 -25.00
C PHE A 18 -11.57 -5.81 -23.80
N SER A 19 -12.06 -6.81 -23.08
CA SER A 19 -12.53 -6.63 -21.72
C SER A 19 -11.31 -6.17 -20.91
N THR A 20 -11.19 -4.85 -20.72
CA THR A 20 -10.30 -4.30 -19.71
C THR A 20 -10.90 -4.67 -18.36
N GLY A 21 -10.60 -5.87 -17.90
CA GLY A 21 -10.80 -6.22 -16.51
C GLY A 21 -9.99 -5.19 -15.72
N VAL A 22 -10.66 -4.33 -14.96
CA VAL A 22 -10.02 -3.52 -13.92
C VAL A 22 -9.46 -4.53 -12.92
N ALA A 23 -8.18 -4.88 -13.09
CA ALA A 23 -7.47 -5.62 -12.08
C ALA A 23 -7.48 -4.74 -10.84
N ASN A 24 -8.13 -5.20 -9.77
CA ASN A 24 -7.94 -4.61 -8.46
C ASN A 24 -6.43 -4.68 -8.19
N ALA A 25 -5.85 -3.56 -7.83
CA ALA A 25 -4.41 -3.44 -7.64
C ALA A 25 -4.00 -4.02 -6.28
N SER A 26 -4.23 -5.33 -6.13
CA SER A 26 -3.67 -6.10 -5.03
C SER A 26 -2.15 -6.04 -5.14
N ILE A 27 -1.48 -5.50 -4.13
CA ILE A 27 -0.03 -5.27 -4.15
C ILE A 27 0.75 -6.54 -3.80
N PRO A 28 1.93 -6.79 -4.40
CA PRO A 28 2.82 -7.87 -3.99
C PRO A 28 3.31 -7.67 -2.54
N SER A 29 3.47 -8.76 -1.78
CA SER A 29 3.91 -8.69 -0.38
C SER A 29 5.30 -8.08 -0.19
N ASP A 30 6.20 -8.23 -1.17
CA ASP A 30 7.54 -7.65 -1.17
C ASP A 30 7.56 -6.13 -1.39
N THR A 31 6.41 -5.52 -1.65
CA THR A 31 6.26 -4.06 -1.74
C THR A 31 5.90 -3.39 -0.41
N LEU A 32 5.57 -4.17 0.63
CA LEU A 32 5.30 -3.66 1.98
C LEU A 32 6.59 -3.21 2.67
N VAL A 33 7.12 -2.10 2.20
CA VAL A 33 8.35 -1.48 2.68
C VAL A 33 8.17 0.02 2.78
N VAL A 34 8.44 0.60 3.94
CA VAL A 34 8.47 2.04 4.20
C VAL A 34 9.79 2.40 4.86
N GLY A 35 10.55 3.34 4.28
CA GLY A 35 11.83 3.76 4.83
C GLY A 35 12.86 2.63 4.97
N GLY A 36 12.77 1.57 4.16
CA GLY A 36 13.61 0.38 4.29
C GLY A 36 13.16 -0.61 5.37
N VAL A 37 12.07 -0.33 6.09
CA VAL A 37 11.46 -1.24 7.07
C VAL A 37 10.39 -2.07 6.39
N GLU A 38 10.52 -3.39 6.44
CA GLU A 38 9.56 -4.35 5.90
C GLU A 38 8.56 -4.79 6.97
N TYR A 39 7.35 -5.13 6.56
CA TYR A 39 6.40 -5.83 7.44
C TYR A 39 7.00 -7.17 7.90
N GLY A 40 7.04 -7.39 9.22
CA GLY A 40 7.66 -8.57 9.81
C GLY A 40 9.16 -8.45 10.09
N ALA A 41 9.79 -7.31 9.81
CA ALA A 41 11.18 -7.04 10.22
C ALA A 41 11.33 -7.10 11.75
N SER A 42 12.51 -7.49 12.24
CA SER A 42 12.81 -7.54 13.67
C SER A 42 13.14 -6.16 14.25
N GLU A 43 12.95 -5.99 15.56
CA GLU A 43 13.41 -4.81 16.30
C GLU A 43 14.92 -4.56 16.10
N GLU A 44 15.74 -5.60 16.07
CA GLU A 44 17.18 -5.49 15.83
C GLU A 44 17.49 -4.88 14.46
N TYR A 45 16.77 -5.33 13.42
CA TYR A 45 16.90 -4.78 12.07
C TYR A 45 16.52 -3.30 12.03
N VAL A 46 15.37 -2.92 12.60
CA VAL A 46 14.92 -1.53 12.66
C VAL A 46 15.94 -0.67 13.42
N ARG A 47 16.42 -1.15 14.55
CA ARG A 47 17.47 -0.45 15.33
C ARG A 47 18.77 -0.28 14.54
N SER A 48 19.12 -1.22 13.68
CA SER A 48 20.31 -1.11 12.83
C SER A 48 20.21 0.00 11.79
N ILE A 49 18.99 0.34 11.34
CA ILE A 49 18.73 1.40 10.35
C ILE A 49 18.56 2.76 11.02
N TYR A 50 17.71 2.83 12.05
CA TYR A 50 17.25 4.08 12.65
C TYR A 50 17.85 4.38 14.02
N GLY A 51 18.58 3.43 14.60
CA GLY A 51 19.16 3.58 15.93
C GLY A 51 18.12 3.41 17.03
N VAL A 52 18.37 4.09 18.16
CA VAL A 52 17.48 4.05 19.33
C VAL A 52 16.29 4.98 19.07
N PRO A 53 15.05 4.51 19.29
CA PRO A 53 13.89 5.37 19.19
C PRO A 53 13.93 6.48 20.26
N ARG A 54 13.24 7.56 20.01
CA ARG A 54 13.10 8.69 20.93
C ARG A 54 12.27 8.30 22.16
N GLU A 55 11.22 7.53 21.93
CA GLU A 55 10.31 7.04 22.94
C GLU A 55 9.89 5.59 22.66
N VAL A 56 9.62 4.83 23.70
CA VAL A 56 9.12 3.45 23.63
C VAL A 56 7.92 3.34 24.54
N GLU A 57 6.77 3.03 23.96
CA GLU A 57 5.54 2.81 24.70
C GLU A 57 5.05 1.35 24.58
N THR A 58 4.45 0.83 25.64
CA THR A 58 3.72 -0.44 25.59
C THR A 58 2.22 -0.13 25.62
N LYS A 59 1.53 -0.48 24.54
CA LYS A 59 0.09 -0.25 24.39
C LYS A 59 -0.68 -1.56 24.48
N TYR A 60 -1.82 -1.55 25.15
CA TYR A 60 -2.74 -2.66 25.09
C TYR A 60 -3.55 -2.62 23.80
N ASN A 61 -3.47 -3.69 23.02
CA ASN A 61 -4.26 -3.82 21.81
C ASN A 61 -5.03 -5.14 21.82
N PRO A 62 -6.37 -5.12 21.96
CA PRO A 62 -7.18 -6.33 22.06
C PRO A 62 -7.24 -7.16 20.77
N PHE A 63 -6.82 -6.60 19.64
CA PHE A 63 -6.81 -7.29 18.35
C PHE A 63 -5.59 -8.19 18.15
N TYR A 64 -4.62 -8.15 19.07
CA TYR A 64 -3.42 -8.98 19.01
C TYR A 64 -3.43 -10.09 20.06
N SER A 65 -2.89 -11.23 19.68
CA SER A 65 -2.66 -12.34 20.60
C SER A 65 -1.73 -11.85 21.73
N GLY A 66 -2.21 -11.93 22.98
CA GLY A 66 -1.50 -11.39 24.14
C GLY A 66 -1.83 -9.93 24.48
N GLY A 67 -2.51 -9.20 23.60
CA GLY A 67 -3.05 -7.86 23.85
C GLY A 67 -2.02 -6.75 24.05
N GLN A 68 -0.72 -7.01 23.83
CA GLN A 68 0.35 -6.03 23.99
C GLN A 68 1.03 -5.72 22.66
N ALA A 69 1.28 -4.44 22.43
CA ALA A 69 2.08 -3.91 21.33
C ALA A 69 3.16 -2.99 21.91
N VAL A 70 4.31 -2.98 21.29
CA VAL A 70 5.40 -2.04 21.61
C VAL A 70 5.50 -1.05 20.47
N GLU A 71 5.34 0.22 20.76
CA GLU A 71 5.47 1.32 19.82
C GLU A 71 6.80 2.04 20.03
N TRP A 72 7.52 2.22 18.94
CA TRP A 72 8.76 2.99 18.88
C TRP A 72 8.52 4.28 18.10
N GLU A 73 8.65 5.40 18.81
CA GLU A 73 8.55 6.73 18.23
C GLU A 73 9.93 7.29 17.87
N TYR A 74 10.11 7.63 16.61
CA TYR A 74 11.35 8.25 16.13
C TYR A 74 11.23 9.77 16.00
N GLY A 75 10.01 10.30 16.19
CA GLY A 75 9.66 11.71 16.01
C GLY A 75 9.39 12.09 14.56
N ASN A 76 8.92 13.33 14.34
CA ASN A 76 8.49 13.82 13.03
C ASN A 76 7.45 12.91 12.37
N GLY A 77 6.48 12.41 13.17
CA GLY A 77 5.40 11.54 12.68
C GLY A 77 5.89 10.21 12.12
N PHE A 78 6.97 9.65 12.64
CA PHE A 78 7.46 8.32 12.25
C PHE A 78 7.43 7.36 13.42
N ASP A 79 6.51 6.40 13.36
CA ASP A 79 6.23 5.47 14.44
C ASP A 79 6.19 4.03 13.90
N ILE A 80 6.69 3.09 14.70
CA ILE A 80 6.74 1.67 14.35
C ILE A 80 6.17 0.84 15.49
N ILE A 81 5.19 0.00 15.16
CA ILE A 81 4.50 -0.87 16.11
C ILE A 81 4.97 -2.31 15.92
N PHE A 82 5.43 -2.90 17.00
CA PHE A 82 5.89 -4.28 17.08
C PHE A 82 4.93 -5.14 17.86
N ILE A 83 4.77 -6.39 17.44
CA ILE A 83 4.11 -7.47 18.17
C ILE A 83 5.03 -8.68 18.12
N ASP A 84 5.29 -9.26 19.27
CA ASP A 84 6.23 -10.38 19.40
C ASP A 84 7.61 -10.07 18.78
N GLY A 85 8.09 -8.81 18.91
CA GLY A 85 9.39 -8.36 18.39
C GLY A 85 9.45 -8.18 16.87
N LEU A 86 8.32 -8.25 16.17
CA LEU A 86 8.24 -8.09 14.70
C LEU A 86 7.38 -6.88 14.32
N VAL A 87 7.82 -6.13 13.33
CA VAL A 87 7.07 -5.01 12.77
C VAL A 87 5.70 -5.47 12.27
N ARG A 88 4.65 -4.87 12.80
CA ARG A 88 3.26 -5.09 12.37
C ARG A 88 2.61 -3.85 11.79
N ARG A 89 3.14 -2.68 12.09
CA ARG A 89 2.69 -1.42 11.51
C ARG A 89 3.81 -0.39 11.49
N VAL A 90 3.81 0.44 10.46
CA VAL A 90 4.63 1.64 10.31
C VAL A 90 3.69 2.77 9.97
N GLU A 91 3.81 3.90 10.67
CA GLU A 91 2.99 5.09 10.48
C GLU A 91 3.88 6.29 10.14
N ILE A 92 3.49 7.07 9.13
CA ILE A 92 4.15 8.31 8.73
C ILE A 92 3.08 9.39 8.63
N GLY A 93 2.97 10.24 9.64
CA GLY A 93 1.98 11.32 9.73
C GLY A 93 2.53 12.72 9.41
N GLU A 94 3.82 12.85 9.07
CA GLU A 94 4.42 14.14 8.75
C GLU A 94 5.36 14.06 7.53
N PRO A 95 5.59 15.17 6.79
CA PRO A 95 6.49 15.19 5.64
C PRO A 95 7.97 15.17 6.07
N ASN A 96 8.44 14.00 6.49
CA ASN A 96 9.78 13.74 7.00
C ASN A 96 10.76 13.16 5.95
N GLY A 97 10.29 12.98 4.70
CA GLY A 97 11.09 12.44 3.60
C GLY A 97 11.14 10.92 3.52
N ILE A 98 10.57 10.19 4.49
CA ILE A 98 10.44 8.73 4.44
C ILE A 98 9.46 8.35 3.33
N ARG A 99 9.76 7.26 2.62
CA ARG A 99 9.04 6.87 1.41
C ARG A 99 8.74 5.37 1.41
N THR A 100 7.65 5.02 0.74
CA THR A 100 7.39 3.63 0.36
C THR A 100 8.38 3.16 -0.72
N LYS A 101 8.46 1.84 -0.95
CA LYS A 101 9.26 1.25 -2.04
C LYS A 101 8.89 1.83 -3.42
N ALA A 102 7.63 2.24 -3.63
CA ALA A 102 7.15 2.90 -4.84
C ALA A 102 7.37 4.43 -4.85
N ASN A 103 8.20 4.95 -3.93
CA ASN A 103 8.60 6.35 -3.85
C ASN A 103 7.46 7.33 -3.48
N ILE A 104 6.44 6.85 -2.77
CA ILE A 104 5.37 7.69 -2.21
C ILE A 104 5.75 8.13 -0.80
N SER A 105 5.53 9.42 -0.50
CA SER A 105 5.74 10.03 0.81
C SER A 105 4.55 10.93 1.16
N VAL A 106 4.44 11.34 2.43
CA VAL A 106 3.52 12.41 2.83
C VAL A 106 3.79 13.65 1.96
N GLY A 107 2.72 14.30 1.49
CA GLY A 107 2.73 15.40 0.54
C GLY A 107 2.70 14.99 -0.94
N THR A 108 2.82 13.72 -1.28
CA THR A 108 2.73 13.24 -2.67
C THR A 108 1.32 13.49 -3.24
N ASP A 109 1.25 14.01 -4.47
CA ASP A 109 -0.03 14.21 -5.18
C ASP A 109 -0.75 12.88 -5.43
N VAL A 110 -2.08 12.85 -5.30
CA VAL A 110 -2.90 11.65 -5.43
C VAL A 110 -2.79 10.99 -6.81
N ASN A 111 -2.58 11.76 -7.87
CA ASN A 111 -2.40 11.16 -9.21
C ASN A 111 -1.07 10.39 -9.31
N THR A 112 -0.04 10.85 -8.59
CA THR A 112 1.24 10.13 -8.47
C THR A 112 1.07 8.84 -7.68
N LEU A 113 0.31 8.86 -6.59
CA LEU A 113 -0.06 7.66 -5.83
C LEU A 113 -0.81 6.65 -6.73
N LEU A 114 -1.84 7.12 -7.47
CA LEU A 114 -2.62 6.28 -8.37
C LEU A 114 -1.79 5.75 -9.54
N ALA A 115 -0.81 6.51 -10.04
CA ALA A 115 0.11 6.03 -11.07
C ALA A 115 1.05 4.93 -10.54
N ALA A 116 1.46 5.00 -9.28
CA ALA A 116 2.36 4.04 -8.64
C ALA A 116 1.67 2.74 -8.21
N TYR A 117 0.49 2.84 -7.59
CA TYR A 117 -0.23 1.71 -7.00
C TYR A 117 -1.49 1.29 -7.76
N GLY A 118 -1.93 2.08 -8.77
CA GLY A 118 -3.19 1.86 -9.45
C GLY A 118 -4.40 2.31 -8.64
N LYS A 119 -5.58 1.80 -9.02
CA LYS A 119 -6.82 2.08 -8.29
C LYS A 119 -6.81 1.35 -6.94
N PRO A 120 -7.15 2.02 -5.81
CA PRO A 120 -7.23 1.35 -4.51
C PRO A 120 -8.27 0.21 -4.51
N ASP A 121 -8.00 -0.84 -3.73
CA ASP A 121 -8.91 -1.96 -3.53
C ASP A 121 -10.18 -1.53 -2.79
N ALA A 122 -10.05 -0.56 -1.88
CA ALA A 122 -11.17 0.05 -1.17
C ALA A 122 -10.90 1.54 -0.91
N VAL A 123 -11.97 2.32 -0.83
CA VAL A 123 -11.94 3.71 -0.37
C VAL A 123 -12.94 3.85 0.78
N ARG A 124 -12.49 4.38 1.91
CA ARG A 124 -13.31 4.61 3.10
C ARG A 124 -13.09 6.05 3.59
N GLY A 125 -14.03 6.92 3.27
CA GLY A 125 -13.84 8.34 3.51
C GLY A 125 -12.68 8.88 2.67
N ASP A 126 -11.66 9.37 3.33
CA ASP A 126 -10.40 9.89 2.79
C ASP A 126 -9.28 8.84 2.68
N HIS A 127 -9.50 7.62 3.18
CA HIS A 127 -8.52 6.53 3.18
C HIS A 127 -8.57 5.69 1.89
N TYR A 128 -7.45 5.63 1.18
CA TYR A 128 -7.20 4.77 0.03
C TYR A 128 -6.48 3.51 0.48
N ILE A 129 -7.12 2.36 0.36
CA ILE A 129 -6.67 1.08 0.90
C ILE A 129 -6.19 0.16 -0.22
N TYR A 130 -4.96 -0.36 -0.07
CA TYR A 130 -4.34 -1.31 -0.98
C TYR A 130 -3.97 -2.57 -0.20
N TYR A 131 -4.61 -3.68 -0.50
CA TYR A 131 -4.35 -4.95 0.19
C TYR A 131 -3.21 -5.73 -0.47
N VAL A 132 -2.50 -6.53 0.34
CA VAL A 132 -1.58 -7.53 -0.18
C VAL A 132 -2.35 -8.65 -0.86
N ASN A 133 -1.79 -9.20 -1.93
CA ASN A 133 -2.36 -10.31 -2.70
C ASN A 133 -2.94 -11.41 -1.80
N GLY A 134 -4.27 -11.59 -1.88
CA GLY A 134 -4.99 -12.63 -1.14
C GLY A 134 -5.18 -12.37 0.37
N ASN A 135 -4.72 -11.23 0.90
CA ASN A 135 -4.86 -10.89 2.32
C ASN A 135 -5.45 -9.49 2.53
N GLN A 136 -6.72 -9.42 2.95
CA GLN A 136 -7.42 -8.16 3.23
C GLN A 136 -7.19 -7.60 4.65
N THR A 137 -6.20 -8.11 5.37
CA THR A 137 -5.85 -7.62 6.70
C THR A 137 -4.48 -6.96 6.75
N ILE A 138 -3.73 -6.99 5.65
CA ILE A 138 -2.38 -6.42 5.54
C ILE A 138 -2.28 -5.62 4.24
N GLY A 139 -1.65 -4.45 4.30
CA GLY A 139 -1.49 -3.60 3.12
C GLY A 139 -0.99 -2.21 3.45
N PHE A 140 -1.34 -1.26 2.58
CA PHE A 140 -1.19 0.17 2.82
C PHE A 140 -2.55 0.84 3.01
N VAL A 141 -2.59 1.82 3.89
CA VAL A 141 -3.63 2.85 3.94
C VAL A 141 -2.95 4.19 3.71
N PHE A 142 -3.46 4.95 2.75
CA PHE A 142 -3.05 6.32 2.50
C PHE A 142 -4.24 7.23 2.82
N GLU A 143 -4.08 8.11 3.80
CA GLU A 143 -5.03 9.19 4.02
C GLU A 143 -4.80 10.30 2.99
N ILE A 144 -5.88 10.81 2.42
CA ILE A 144 -5.82 11.81 1.36
C ILE A 144 -6.50 13.10 1.82
N GLU A 145 -5.70 14.13 2.04
CA GLU A 145 -6.20 15.48 2.28
C GLU A 145 -5.74 16.44 1.18
N HIS A 146 -6.61 17.38 0.78
CA HIS A 146 -6.30 18.40 -0.23
C HIS A 146 -5.64 17.85 -1.51
N ASN A 147 -6.08 16.66 -1.96
CA ASN A 147 -5.54 15.92 -3.11
C ASN A 147 -4.08 15.45 -2.95
N ARG A 148 -3.62 15.28 -1.72
CA ARG A 148 -2.29 14.81 -1.37
C ARG A 148 -2.35 13.71 -0.31
N VAL A 149 -1.34 12.88 -0.29
CA VAL A 149 -1.11 11.94 0.81
C VAL A 149 -0.80 12.74 2.07
N ASP A 150 -1.63 12.60 3.09
CA ASP A 150 -1.45 13.24 4.40
C ASP A 150 -0.83 12.28 5.41
N GLU A 151 -1.23 11.00 5.36
CA GLU A 151 -0.65 9.95 6.19
C GLU A 151 -0.42 8.66 5.39
N ILE A 152 0.58 7.90 5.81
CA ILE A 152 0.89 6.57 5.27
C ILE A 152 0.91 5.57 6.43
N GLU A 153 0.06 4.57 6.36
CA GLU A 153 0.11 3.41 7.22
C GLU A 153 0.48 2.16 6.40
N MET A 154 1.47 1.41 6.87
CA MET A 154 1.87 0.13 6.28
C MET A 154 1.75 -0.97 7.32
N GLY A 155 1.10 -2.05 6.97
CA GLY A 155 1.03 -3.25 7.83
C GLY A 155 -0.37 -3.76 8.06
N THR A 156 -0.69 -4.10 9.32
CA THR A 156 -2.00 -4.64 9.70
C THR A 156 -3.08 -3.56 9.62
N ILE A 157 -4.13 -3.83 8.82
CA ILE A 157 -5.27 -2.94 8.62
C ILE A 157 -6.39 -3.38 9.55
N TYR A 158 -6.78 -2.50 10.48
CA TYR A 158 -7.92 -2.73 11.37
C TYR A 158 -9.23 -2.38 10.65
N ARG A 159 -10.24 -3.21 10.86
CA ARG A 159 -11.58 -3.03 10.31
C ARG A 159 -12.51 -2.36 11.31
#